data_162a3b1a5fcfcf3d4e985e1bd95b6bc8
#
_entry.id   162a3b1a5fcfcf3d4e985e1bd95b6bc8
#
_cell.length_a   1.000
_cell.length_b   1.000
_cell.length_c   1.000
_cell.angle_alpha   90.00
_cell.angle_beta   90.00
_cell.angle_gamma   90.00
#
_symmetry.space_group_name_H-M   'P 1'
#
loop_
_entity.id
_entity.type
_entity.pdbx_description
1 polymer ?
#
loop_
_entity_poly.entity_id
_entity_poly.type
_entity_poly.pdbx_seq_one_letter_code
_entity_poly.pdbx_strand_id
1 'polypeptide(L)'
;SYRARQRAGTAQKGREAMSRISNRQLVITFLACRLSAEMMTLPAETVLYGPDRFTAIFLAKIIAALLYIPIILVTLRFKGDSPITCAYRRNKVFGVVVGVILAVTLTAAAVQTVISVEHYITDTLLNNILTISGIAVLVAVSVYGALKGLSAVTRSSVFAAAVFGLLIFLIGVTMWNKVNPDFIYPAFIEDGRYFVKCTLSEISMNNEILIFAVITDEIRSKPHKTVLYYLPLLLVILEFLNLIYNLILGPYMSKVEYPLYIIASLSDIVIFRRLDGIDAIVWLMCGIIKTALIIYCVGRIYSVCSKRPDTKKAVVVYGAFIFMLCMVLGSDRTVYEHFRSLMSCGIHILLCLLYTSPSPRDGATS
;
A
#
# COMPACT_ATOMS: atom_id res chain seq x y z
N SER A 1 -26.48 -12.91 -38.59
CA SER A 1 -25.35 -13.34 -37.75
C SER A 1 -24.17 -12.31 -37.66
N TYR A 2 -23.86 -11.56 -38.74
CA TYR A 2 -22.79 -10.54 -38.78
C TYR A 2 -23.07 -9.35 -37.83
N ARG A 3 -24.29 -8.82 -37.83
CA ARG A 3 -24.72 -7.72 -36.95
C ARG A 3 -24.72 -8.11 -35.45
N ALA A 4 -24.94 -9.37 -35.12
CA ALA A 4 -24.86 -9.87 -33.74
C ALA A 4 -23.41 -9.92 -33.25
N ARG A 5 -22.44 -10.31 -34.08
CA ARG A 5 -20.99 -10.27 -33.77
C ARG A 5 -20.47 -8.85 -33.62
N GLN A 6 -20.93 -7.91 -34.48
CA GLN A 6 -20.55 -6.50 -34.34
C GLN A 6 -21.12 -5.86 -33.06
N ARG A 7 -22.37 -6.16 -32.68
CA ARG A 7 -22.96 -5.69 -31.41
C ARG A 7 -22.29 -6.32 -30.19
N ALA A 8 -21.93 -7.59 -30.25
CA ALA A 8 -21.17 -8.24 -29.20
C ALA A 8 -19.75 -7.62 -29.05
N GLY A 9 -19.07 -7.35 -30.18
CA GLY A 9 -17.76 -6.70 -30.18
C GLY A 9 -17.79 -5.25 -29.67
N THR A 10 -18.82 -4.48 -30.02
CA THR A 10 -19.00 -3.11 -29.49
C THR A 10 -19.42 -3.10 -28.03
N ALA A 11 -20.25 -4.05 -27.57
CA ALA A 11 -20.61 -4.20 -26.16
C ALA A 11 -19.40 -4.66 -25.31
N GLN A 12 -18.55 -5.52 -25.86
CA GLN A 12 -17.32 -5.96 -25.20
C GLN A 12 -16.30 -4.84 -25.13
N LYS A 13 -16.06 -4.07 -26.21
CA LYS A 13 -15.23 -2.86 -26.18
C LYS A 13 -15.79 -1.79 -25.22
N GLY A 14 -17.10 -1.64 -25.14
CA GLY A 14 -17.75 -0.73 -24.20
C GLY A 14 -17.55 -1.17 -22.75
N ARG A 15 -17.64 -2.47 -22.44
CA ARG A 15 -17.35 -3.02 -21.10
C ARG A 15 -15.88 -2.90 -20.73
N GLU A 16 -14.97 -3.16 -21.66
CA GLU A 16 -13.53 -2.98 -21.46
C GLU A 16 -13.15 -1.51 -21.25
N ALA A 17 -13.80 -0.58 -21.97
CA ALA A 17 -13.62 0.86 -21.77
C ALA A 17 -14.19 1.35 -20.44
N MET A 18 -15.27 0.74 -19.92
CA MET A 18 -15.85 1.05 -18.61
C MET A 18 -15.08 0.45 -17.44
N SER A 19 -14.23 -0.57 -17.65
CA SER A 19 -13.41 -1.18 -16.59
C SER A 19 -12.12 -0.40 -16.31
N ARG A 20 -11.72 0.50 -17.19
CA ARG A 20 -10.48 1.27 -17.04
C ARG A 20 -10.64 2.38 -16.01
N ILE A 21 -9.65 2.50 -15.11
CA ILE A 21 -9.64 3.42 -13.99
C ILE A 21 -9.01 4.75 -14.38
N SER A 22 -9.48 5.84 -13.77
CA SER A 22 -8.84 7.16 -13.93
C SER A 22 -7.58 7.26 -13.06
N ASN A 23 -6.61 8.07 -13.51
CA ASN A 23 -5.39 8.33 -12.74
C ASN A 23 -5.71 8.87 -11.34
N ARG A 24 -6.73 9.74 -11.20
CA ARG A 24 -7.14 10.31 -9.91
C ARG A 24 -7.62 9.25 -8.93
N GLN A 25 -8.46 8.31 -9.39
CA GLN A 25 -8.93 7.19 -8.56
C GLN A 25 -7.77 6.31 -8.11
N LEU A 26 -6.80 6.04 -8.99
CA LEU A 26 -5.64 5.22 -8.65
C LEU A 26 -4.71 5.93 -7.66
N VAL A 27 -4.50 7.24 -7.81
CA VAL A 27 -3.74 8.05 -6.84
C VAL A 27 -4.36 7.93 -5.44
N ILE A 28 -5.68 8.12 -5.33
CA ILE A 28 -6.39 8.00 -4.05
C ILE A 28 -6.27 6.58 -3.49
N THR A 29 -6.35 5.56 -4.35
CA THR A 29 -6.20 4.16 -3.92
C THR A 29 -4.79 3.88 -3.39
N PHE A 30 -3.75 4.37 -4.06
CA PHE A 30 -2.38 4.24 -3.60
C PHE A 30 -2.13 5.00 -2.29
N LEU A 31 -2.74 6.18 -2.13
CA LEU A 31 -2.71 6.90 -0.85
C LEU A 31 -3.35 6.07 0.26
N ALA A 32 -4.53 5.50 0.05
CA ALA A 32 -5.18 4.63 1.03
C ALA A 32 -4.31 3.40 1.39
N CYS A 33 -3.68 2.77 0.39
CA CYS A 33 -2.75 1.66 0.61
C CYS A 33 -1.53 2.08 1.43
N ARG A 34 -0.96 3.26 1.15
CA ARG A 34 0.21 3.75 1.88
C ARG A 34 -0.15 4.22 3.29
N LEU A 35 -1.32 4.85 3.47
CA LEU A 35 -1.81 5.25 4.79
C LEU A 35 -2.00 4.03 5.70
N SER A 36 -2.49 2.88 5.19
CA SER A 36 -2.56 1.65 5.97
C SER A 36 -1.19 1.20 6.50
N ALA A 37 -0.10 1.48 5.78
CA ALA A 37 1.25 1.15 6.21
C ALA A 37 1.81 2.19 7.20
N GLU A 38 1.43 3.46 7.07
CA GLU A 38 1.84 4.53 7.99
C GLU A 38 1.18 4.42 9.36
N MET A 39 -0.07 3.95 9.37
CA MET A 39 -0.82 3.72 10.61
C MET A 39 -0.37 2.45 11.33
N MET A 40 0.40 1.57 10.67
CA MET A 40 1.03 0.41 11.31
C MET A 40 2.06 0.88 12.33
N THR A 41 2.24 0.06 13.37
CA THR A 41 3.31 0.23 14.35
C THR A 41 4.64 0.41 13.65
N LEU A 42 5.24 1.55 13.87
CA LEU A 42 6.65 1.70 13.56
C LEU A 42 7.41 0.83 14.55
N PRO A 43 8.34 -0.05 14.10
CA PRO A 43 9.19 -0.76 15.04
C PRO A 43 9.86 0.27 15.95
N ALA A 44 9.85 0.05 17.25
CA ALA A 44 10.47 0.97 18.22
C ALA A 44 11.92 1.32 17.83
N GLU A 45 12.59 0.37 17.14
CA GLU A 45 13.96 0.53 16.61
C GLU A 45 14.06 1.41 15.35
N THR A 46 12.97 1.89 14.77
CA THR A 46 12.97 2.70 13.54
C THR A 46 12.19 4.01 13.69
N VAL A 47 11.75 4.33 14.92
CA VAL A 47 11.01 5.57 15.18
C VAL A 47 11.97 6.72 15.40
N LEU A 48 12.29 7.42 14.34
CA LEU A 48 12.84 8.77 14.45
C LEU A 48 11.71 9.73 14.86
N TYR A 49 12.02 10.69 15.70
CA TYR A 49 11.14 11.83 15.98
C TYR A 49 11.87 13.11 15.60
N GLY A 50 11.12 14.20 15.51
CA GLY A 50 11.70 15.50 15.15
C GLY A 50 12.12 15.60 13.67
N PRO A 51 13.01 16.53 13.36
CA PRO A 51 13.43 16.85 12.00
C PRO A 51 14.09 15.71 11.24
N ASP A 52 14.74 14.77 11.92
CA ASP A 52 15.39 13.62 11.28
C ASP A 52 14.39 12.73 10.56
N ARG A 53 13.17 12.59 11.10
CA ARG A 53 12.11 11.85 10.43
C ARG A 53 11.64 12.54 9.15
N PHE A 54 11.50 13.87 9.14
CA PHE A 54 11.18 14.63 7.93
C PHE A 54 12.21 14.37 6.84
N THR A 55 13.50 14.46 7.19
CA THR A 55 14.59 14.21 6.25
C THR A 55 14.58 12.76 5.73
N ALA A 56 14.32 11.78 6.61
CA ALA A 56 14.25 10.37 6.23
C ALA A 56 13.07 10.10 5.28
N ILE A 57 11.89 10.64 5.55
CA ILE A 57 10.71 10.52 4.69
C ILE A 57 10.99 11.16 3.33
N PHE A 58 11.52 12.39 3.32
CA PHE A 58 11.85 13.11 2.08
C PHE A 58 12.84 12.33 1.21
N LEU A 59 13.95 11.84 1.81
CA LEU A 59 14.95 11.04 1.10
C LEU A 59 14.36 9.73 0.57
N ALA A 60 13.55 9.05 1.38
CA ALA A 60 12.88 7.83 0.96
C ALA A 60 11.94 8.05 -0.24
N LYS A 61 11.27 9.21 -0.34
CA LYS A 61 10.40 9.52 -1.49
C LYS A 61 11.19 9.88 -2.74
N ILE A 62 12.37 10.50 -2.63
CA ILE A 62 13.28 10.68 -3.76
C ILE A 62 13.73 9.32 -4.30
N ILE A 63 14.15 8.41 -3.42
CA ILE A 63 14.57 7.06 -3.82
C ILE A 63 13.40 6.30 -4.46
N ALA A 64 12.20 6.38 -3.86
CA ALA A 64 11.00 5.78 -4.44
C ALA A 64 10.70 6.34 -5.85
N ALA A 65 10.86 7.65 -6.07
CA ALA A 65 10.69 8.26 -7.39
C ALA A 65 11.66 7.67 -8.42
N LEU A 66 12.92 7.47 -8.05
CA LEU A 66 13.93 6.82 -8.91
C LEU A 66 13.52 5.38 -9.24
N LEU A 67 12.96 4.63 -8.28
CA LEU A 67 12.50 3.25 -8.51
C LEU A 67 11.28 3.17 -9.44
N TYR A 68 10.45 4.23 -9.56
CA TYR A 68 9.36 4.27 -10.52
C TYR A 68 9.83 4.51 -11.96
N ILE A 69 11.00 5.14 -12.17
CA ILE A 69 11.49 5.52 -13.51
C ILE A 69 11.53 4.34 -14.49
N PRO A 70 12.14 3.18 -14.16
CA PRO A 70 12.21 2.07 -15.10
C PRO A 70 10.83 1.50 -15.45
N ILE A 71 9.90 1.44 -14.50
CA ILE A 71 8.52 0.99 -14.77
C ILE A 71 7.83 1.96 -15.73
N ILE A 72 8.03 3.27 -15.54
CA ILE A 72 7.49 4.30 -16.42
C ILE A 72 8.09 4.18 -17.82
N LEU A 73 9.40 3.98 -17.94
CA LEU A 73 10.07 3.82 -19.23
C LEU A 73 9.53 2.61 -20.01
N VAL A 74 9.34 1.47 -19.33
CA VAL A 74 8.72 0.29 -19.93
C VAL A 74 7.31 0.58 -20.42
N THR A 75 6.48 1.24 -19.60
CA THR A 75 5.09 1.57 -19.97
C THR A 75 4.98 2.60 -21.08
N LEU A 76 5.95 3.50 -21.21
CA LEU A 76 6.03 4.46 -22.30
C LEU A 76 6.46 3.81 -23.62
N ARG A 77 7.38 2.84 -23.56
CA ARG A 77 7.89 2.10 -24.72
C ARG A 77 6.87 1.11 -25.25
N PHE A 78 6.18 0.39 -24.36
CA PHE A 78 5.19 -0.64 -24.72
C PHE A 78 3.78 -0.17 -24.38
N LYS A 79 3.24 0.73 -25.18
CA LYS A 79 1.91 1.33 -24.97
C LYS A 79 0.80 0.26 -24.92
N GLY A 80 0.11 0.18 -23.80
CA GLY A 80 -1.07 -0.69 -23.62
C GLY A 80 -0.79 -2.03 -22.96
N ASP A 81 0.46 -2.36 -22.63
CA ASP A 81 0.82 -3.58 -21.90
C ASP A 81 1.40 -3.21 -20.53
N SER A 82 1.11 -4.04 -19.53
CA SER A 82 1.79 -3.92 -18.24
C SER A 82 3.21 -4.51 -18.32
N PRO A 83 4.16 -4.03 -17.49
CA PRO A 83 5.52 -4.56 -17.44
C PRO A 83 5.57 -6.09 -17.33
N ILE A 84 4.71 -6.70 -16.51
CA ILE A 84 4.66 -8.16 -16.40
C ILE A 84 4.20 -8.84 -17.70
N THR A 85 3.25 -8.24 -18.42
CA THR A 85 2.79 -8.75 -19.71
C THR A 85 3.91 -8.67 -20.75
N CYS A 86 4.67 -7.56 -20.77
CA CYS A 86 5.84 -7.40 -21.62
C CYS A 86 6.91 -8.46 -21.34
N ALA A 87 7.25 -8.67 -20.05
CA ALA A 87 8.22 -9.69 -19.65
C ALA A 87 7.81 -11.10 -20.11
N TYR A 88 6.55 -11.46 -19.93
CA TYR A 88 6.01 -12.76 -20.32
C TYR A 88 5.99 -12.96 -21.85
N ARG A 89 5.64 -11.90 -22.62
CA ARG A 89 5.66 -11.98 -24.10
C ARG A 89 7.06 -12.15 -24.66
N ARG A 90 8.06 -11.51 -24.03
CA ARG A 90 9.46 -11.58 -24.48
C ARG A 90 10.08 -12.95 -24.19
N ASN A 91 9.94 -13.45 -22.97
CA ASN A 91 10.38 -14.77 -22.55
C ASN A 91 9.44 -15.31 -21.47
N LYS A 92 8.78 -16.44 -21.77
CA LYS A 92 7.81 -17.06 -20.85
C LYS A 92 8.44 -17.44 -19.50
N VAL A 93 9.63 -18.02 -19.50
CA VAL A 93 10.33 -18.44 -18.27
C VAL A 93 10.66 -17.21 -17.43
N PHE A 94 11.24 -16.19 -18.05
CA PHE A 94 11.55 -14.93 -17.36
C PHE A 94 10.29 -14.27 -16.80
N GLY A 95 9.21 -14.17 -17.60
CA GLY A 95 7.95 -13.60 -17.14
C GLY A 95 7.31 -14.36 -15.98
N VAL A 96 7.41 -15.69 -15.96
CA VAL A 96 6.93 -16.52 -14.84
C VAL A 96 7.79 -16.27 -13.59
N VAL A 97 9.11 -16.25 -13.71
CA VAL A 97 10.01 -15.97 -12.57
C VAL A 97 9.70 -14.61 -11.96
N VAL A 98 9.62 -13.56 -12.80
CA VAL A 98 9.23 -12.21 -12.33
C VAL A 98 7.87 -12.22 -11.69
N GLY A 99 6.88 -12.91 -12.29
CA GLY A 99 5.53 -13.03 -11.73
C GLY A 99 5.52 -13.70 -10.36
N VAL A 100 6.29 -14.76 -10.16
CA VAL A 100 6.41 -15.45 -8.86
C VAL A 100 7.04 -14.53 -7.82
N ILE A 101 8.12 -13.84 -8.16
CA ILE A 101 8.78 -12.90 -7.26
C ILE A 101 7.82 -11.79 -6.82
N LEU A 102 7.10 -11.17 -7.78
CA LEU A 102 6.08 -10.16 -7.48
C LEU A 102 4.96 -10.72 -6.60
N ALA A 103 4.47 -11.92 -6.90
CA ALA A 103 3.42 -12.56 -6.11
C ALA A 103 3.87 -12.83 -4.66
N VAL A 104 5.07 -13.35 -4.45
CA VAL A 104 5.64 -13.61 -3.11
C VAL A 104 5.77 -12.31 -2.32
N THR A 105 6.31 -11.26 -2.93
CA THR A 105 6.49 -9.97 -2.26
C THR A 105 5.15 -9.30 -1.91
N LEU A 106 4.20 -9.33 -2.84
CA LEU A 106 2.85 -8.83 -2.59
C LEU A 106 2.12 -9.66 -1.53
N THR A 107 2.34 -10.99 -1.48
CA THR A 107 1.81 -11.86 -0.42
C THR A 107 2.34 -11.43 0.94
N ALA A 108 3.64 -11.20 1.06
CA ALA A 108 4.24 -10.75 2.31
C ALA A 108 3.64 -9.40 2.77
N ALA A 109 3.45 -8.46 1.84
CA ALA A 109 2.80 -7.17 2.13
C ALA A 109 1.32 -7.32 2.55
N ALA A 110 0.57 -8.26 1.97
CA ALA A 110 -0.81 -8.55 2.35
C ALA A 110 -0.89 -9.16 3.75
N VAL A 111 -0.06 -10.15 4.04
CA VAL A 111 0.02 -10.82 5.35
C VAL A 111 0.40 -9.81 6.43
N GLN A 112 1.42 -8.99 6.19
CA GLN A 112 1.82 -7.92 7.10
C GLN A 112 0.65 -6.97 7.37
N THR A 113 -0.08 -6.55 6.33
CA THR A 113 -1.23 -5.64 6.48
C THR A 113 -2.34 -6.26 7.31
N VAL A 114 -2.72 -7.51 7.04
CA VAL A 114 -3.81 -8.19 7.75
C VAL A 114 -3.48 -8.38 9.23
N ILE A 115 -2.26 -8.87 9.54
CA ILE A 115 -1.83 -9.08 10.93
C ILE A 115 -1.71 -7.75 11.68
N SER A 116 -1.17 -6.69 11.05
CA SER A 116 -1.08 -5.37 11.69
C SER A 116 -2.45 -4.78 12.02
N VAL A 117 -3.44 -4.92 11.12
CA VAL A 117 -4.82 -4.47 11.38
C VAL A 117 -5.45 -5.26 12.52
N GLU A 118 -5.20 -6.56 12.57
CA GLU A 118 -5.69 -7.42 13.65
C GLU A 118 -5.07 -7.03 14.99
N HIS A 119 -3.74 -6.86 15.07
CA HIS A 119 -3.06 -6.42 16.28
C HIS A 119 -3.58 -5.06 16.76
N TYR A 120 -3.77 -4.11 15.83
CA TYR A 120 -4.35 -2.81 16.18
C TYR A 120 -5.74 -2.95 16.83
N ILE A 121 -6.63 -3.74 16.23
CA ILE A 121 -7.98 -3.94 16.77
C ILE A 121 -7.92 -4.58 18.15
N THR A 122 -7.08 -5.57 18.33
CA THR A 122 -6.92 -6.31 19.59
C THR A 122 -6.30 -5.44 20.68
N ASP A 123 -5.26 -4.68 20.35
CA ASP A 123 -4.54 -3.84 21.31
C ASP A 123 -5.34 -2.58 21.72
N THR A 124 -6.19 -2.04 20.83
CA THR A 124 -6.85 -0.75 21.06
C THR A 124 -8.33 -0.82 21.37
N LEU A 125 -9.08 -1.75 20.75
CA LEU A 125 -10.54 -1.74 20.82
C LEU A 125 -11.13 -2.94 21.58
N LEU A 126 -10.54 -4.12 21.43
CA LEU A 126 -11.23 -5.36 21.78
C LEU A 126 -10.28 -6.38 22.41
N ASN A 127 -10.01 -6.24 23.69
CA ASN A 127 -9.09 -7.08 24.47
C ASN A 127 -9.43 -8.61 24.48
N ASN A 128 -10.53 -9.07 23.88
CA ASN A 128 -10.99 -10.45 23.96
C ASN A 128 -11.61 -11.03 22.69
N ILE A 129 -11.36 -10.44 21.52
CA ILE A 129 -11.80 -11.09 20.27
C ILE A 129 -10.80 -12.17 19.88
N LEU A 130 -11.35 -13.32 19.45
CA LEU A 130 -10.55 -14.38 18.86
C LEU A 130 -9.87 -13.84 17.60
N THR A 131 -8.55 -13.73 17.59
CA THR A 131 -7.68 -13.38 16.45
C THR A 131 -8.12 -14.02 15.15
N ILE A 132 -8.55 -15.30 15.22
CA ILE A 132 -9.06 -16.09 14.08
C ILE A 132 -10.24 -15.39 13.41
N SER A 133 -11.22 -14.89 14.18
CA SER A 133 -12.42 -14.27 13.61
C SER A 133 -12.11 -12.93 12.95
N GLY A 134 -11.21 -12.13 13.52
CA GLY A 134 -10.76 -10.86 12.97
C GLY A 134 -10.06 -11.05 11.61
N ILE A 135 -9.06 -11.93 11.56
CA ILE A 135 -8.33 -12.27 10.34
C ILE A 135 -9.29 -12.84 9.28
N ALA A 136 -10.21 -13.74 9.66
CA ALA A 136 -11.15 -14.37 8.72
C ALA A 136 -12.06 -13.32 8.04
N VAL A 137 -12.62 -12.39 8.81
CA VAL A 137 -13.47 -11.32 8.29
C VAL A 137 -12.68 -10.38 7.38
N LEU A 138 -11.48 -9.95 7.79
CA LEU A 138 -10.61 -9.07 6.98
C LEU A 138 -10.29 -9.69 5.62
N VAL A 139 -9.86 -10.96 5.62
CA VAL A 139 -9.51 -11.67 4.39
C VAL A 139 -10.74 -11.92 3.53
N ALA A 140 -11.88 -12.34 4.12
CA ALA A 140 -13.11 -12.60 3.37
C ALA A 140 -13.63 -11.33 2.65
N VAL A 141 -13.66 -10.19 3.34
CA VAL A 141 -14.07 -8.91 2.74
C VAL A 141 -13.08 -8.46 1.67
N SER A 142 -11.78 -8.67 1.88
CA SER A 142 -10.75 -8.35 0.88
C SER A 142 -10.88 -9.22 -0.38
N VAL A 143 -11.13 -10.53 -0.23
CA VAL A 143 -11.42 -11.44 -1.34
C VAL A 143 -12.67 -11.01 -2.11
N TYR A 144 -13.73 -10.65 -1.39
CA TYR A 144 -14.94 -10.14 -2.02
C TYR A 144 -14.67 -8.86 -2.83
N GLY A 145 -13.91 -7.91 -2.28
CA GLY A 145 -13.46 -6.70 -2.98
C GLY A 145 -12.67 -7.03 -4.25
N ALA A 146 -11.71 -7.95 -4.17
CA ALA A 146 -10.92 -8.40 -5.32
C ALA A 146 -11.78 -9.07 -6.41
N LEU A 147 -12.78 -9.88 -6.02
CA LEU A 147 -13.72 -10.52 -6.95
C LEU A 147 -14.63 -9.50 -7.68
N LYS A 148 -14.94 -8.37 -7.04
CA LYS A 148 -15.69 -7.26 -7.67
C LYS A 148 -14.81 -6.44 -8.62
N GLY A 149 -13.50 -6.63 -8.57
CA GLY A 149 -12.54 -6.04 -9.50
C GLY A 149 -12.04 -4.67 -9.08
N LEU A 150 -11.02 -4.21 -9.80
CA LEU A 150 -10.26 -3.01 -9.49
C LEU A 150 -11.12 -1.73 -9.37
N SER A 151 -12.14 -1.60 -10.20
CA SER A 151 -13.07 -0.46 -10.17
C SER A 151 -13.91 -0.38 -8.88
N ALA A 152 -14.21 -1.51 -8.23
CA ALA A 152 -14.88 -1.52 -6.94
C ALA A 152 -13.93 -1.09 -5.82
N VAL A 153 -12.72 -1.64 -5.80
CA VAL A 153 -11.67 -1.30 -4.83
C VAL A 153 -11.33 0.19 -4.89
N THR A 154 -11.16 0.75 -6.09
CA THR A 154 -10.85 2.18 -6.26
C THR A 154 -11.99 3.12 -5.85
N ARG A 155 -13.24 2.69 -5.94
CA ARG A 155 -14.38 3.47 -5.40
C ARG A 155 -14.42 3.44 -3.88
N SER A 156 -14.15 2.31 -3.28
CA SER A 156 -14.05 2.20 -1.81
C SER A 156 -12.91 3.06 -1.26
N SER A 157 -11.79 3.20 -1.99
CA SER A 157 -10.68 4.04 -1.55
C SER A 157 -11.03 5.53 -1.53
N VAL A 158 -11.90 6.00 -2.42
CA VAL A 158 -12.39 7.41 -2.39
C VAL A 158 -13.19 7.67 -1.13
N PHE A 159 -14.03 6.72 -0.71
CA PHE A 159 -14.78 6.83 0.54
C PHE A 159 -13.83 6.80 1.76
N ALA A 160 -12.88 5.88 1.80
CA ALA A 160 -11.88 5.81 2.88
C ALA A 160 -11.07 7.11 2.99
N ALA A 161 -10.66 7.70 1.86
CA ALA A 161 -9.95 8.98 1.84
C ALA A 161 -10.80 10.14 2.36
N ALA A 162 -12.12 10.14 2.09
CA ALA A 162 -13.02 11.15 2.62
C ALA A 162 -13.17 11.03 4.15
N VAL A 163 -13.29 9.81 4.69
CA VAL A 163 -13.37 9.57 6.14
C VAL A 163 -12.05 9.94 6.81
N PHE A 164 -10.91 9.60 6.20
CA PHE A 164 -9.58 10.02 6.68
C PHE A 164 -9.43 11.55 6.71
N GLY A 165 -9.84 12.23 5.64
CA GLY A 165 -9.83 13.70 5.59
C GLY A 165 -10.69 14.33 6.70
N LEU A 166 -11.86 13.75 6.98
CA LEU A 166 -12.72 14.15 8.09
C LEU A 166 -12.02 13.94 9.45
N LEU A 167 -11.39 12.78 9.67
CA LEU A 167 -10.65 12.49 10.90
C LEU A 167 -9.55 13.53 11.14
N ILE A 168 -8.71 13.80 10.12
CA ILE A 168 -7.62 14.78 10.23
C ILE A 168 -8.15 16.19 10.49
N PHE A 169 -9.25 16.57 9.84
CA PHE A 169 -9.90 17.86 10.09
C PHE A 169 -10.38 17.96 11.56
N LEU A 170 -11.05 16.93 12.07
CA LEU A 170 -11.52 16.90 13.45
C LEU A 170 -10.36 16.94 14.46
N ILE A 171 -9.28 16.18 14.21
CA ILE A 171 -8.06 16.25 15.03
C ILE A 171 -7.48 17.67 15.00
N GLY A 172 -7.39 18.32 13.84
CA GLY A 172 -6.89 19.68 13.73
C GLY A 172 -7.69 20.68 14.56
N VAL A 173 -9.02 20.57 14.54
CA VAL A 173 -9.91 21.45 15.34
C VAL A 173 -9.78 21.18 16.84
N THR A 174 -9.70 19.92 17.26
CA THR A 174 -9.72 19.56 18.69
C THR A 174 -8.37 19.69 19.37
N MET A 175 -7.28 19.47 18.62
CA MET A 175 -5.93 19.47 19.16
C MET A 175 -5.23 20.83 19.05
N TRP A 176 -5.87 21.84 18.45
CA TRP A 176 -5.27 23.16 18.23
C TRP A 176 -4.63 23.77 19.50
N ASN A 177 -5.31 23.64 20.63
CA ASN A 177 -4.82 24.16 21.92
C ASN A 177 -3.78 23.27 22.60
N LYS A 178 -3.52 22.08 22.08
CA LYS A 178 -2.54 21.12 22.63
C LYS A 178 -1.25 21.06 21.81
N VAL A 179 -1.16 21.87 20.76
CA VAL A 179 0.03 22.01 19.93
C VAL A 179 1.15 22.70 20.71
N ASN A 180 2.32 22.07 20.77
CA ASN A 180 3.51 22.65 21.37
C ASN A 180 4.61 22.83 20.30
N PRO A 181 4.86 24.06 19.83
CA PRO A 181 5.91 24.33 18.84
C PRO A 181 7.33 24.00 19.30
N ASP A 182 7.56 23.98 20.62
CA ASP A 182 8.86 23.65 21.21
C ASP A 182 9.30 22.20 20.95
N PHE A 183 8.37 21.34 20.52
CA PHE A 183 8.69 19.97 20.14
C PHE A 183 9.31 19.85 18.75
N ILE A 184 9.34 20.92 17.96
CA ILE A 184 10.07 20.99 16.69
C ILE A 184 11.46 21.55 16.95
N TYR A 185 12.37 20.69 17.44
CA TYR A 185 13.77 21.08 17.58
C TYR A 185 14.51 20.93 16.26
N PRO A 186 15.46 21.83 15.94
CA PRO A 186 16.41 21.59 14.87
C PRO A 186 17.29 20.42 15.29
N ALA A 187 17.09 19.27 14.70
CA ALA A 187 17.92 18.10 14.96
C ALA A 187 19.01 18.00 13.90
N PHE A 188 20.19 17.67 14.36
CA PHE A 188 21.25 17.11 13.54
C PHE A 188 21.11 15.61 13.61
N ILE A 189 21.46 14.89 12.55
CA ILE A 189 21.45 13.43 12.53
C ILE A 189 22.41 12.93 13.62
N GLU A 190 21.85 12.51 14.76
CA GLU A 190 22.64 12.06 15.91
C GLU A 190 23.21 10.66 15.67
N ASP A 191 22.40 9.75 15.09
CA ASP A 191 22.83 8.38 14.76
C ASP A 191 22.54 8.06 13.28
N GLY A 192 23.60 8.06 12.47
CA GLY A 192 23.51 7.76 11.06
C GLY A 192 23.01 6.33 10.75
N ARG A 193 23.25 5.35 11.62
CA ARG A 193 22.74 3.98 11.43
C ARG A 193 21.24 3.93 11.61
N TYR A 194 20.74 4.64 12.60
CA TYR A 194 19.32 4.74 12.90
C TYR A 194 18.57 5.46 11.76
N PHE A 195 19.14 6.56 11.27
CA PHE A 195 18.62 7.30 10.13
C PHE A 195 18.52 6.43 8.87
N VAL A 196 19.55 5.65 8.55
CA VAL A 196 19.55 4.72 7.40
C VAL A 196 18.48 3.64 7.57
N LYS A 197 18.33 3.03 8.76
CA LYS A 197 17.29 2.04 9.03
C LYS A 197 15.89 2.61 8.83
N CYS A 198 15.63 3.83 9.33
CA CYS A 198 14.36 4.51 9.16
C CYS A 198 14.07 4.78 7.67
N THR A 199 15.05 5.31 6.93
CA THR A 199 14.92 5.57 5.50
C THR A 199 14.64 4.30 4.71
N LEU A 200 15.33 3.19 5.01
CA LEU A 200 15.10 1.90 4.35
C LEU A 200 13.71 1.34 4.68
N SER A 201 13.27 1.46 5.94
CA SER A 201 11.92 1.08 6.35
C SER A 201 10.86 1.87 5.57
N GLU A 202 11.03 3.19 5.45
CA GLU A 202 10.15 4.06 4.66
C GLU A 202 10.11 3.68 3.18
N ILE A 203 11.24 3.27 2.59
CA ILE A 203 11.29 2.80 1.20
C ILE A 203 10.54 1.46 1.08
N SER A 204 10.75 0.55 2.02
CA SER A 204 10.14 -0.79 1.99
C SER A 204 8.62 -0.77 2.10
N MET A 205 8.05 0.27 2.67
CA MET A 205 6.60 0.46 2.76
C MET A 205 5.93 0.86 1.45
N ASN A 206 6.69 1.21 0.38
CA ASN A 206 6.12 1.62 -0.92
C ASN A 206 5.77 0.42 -1.83
N ASN A 207 4.93 -0.50 -1.36
CA ASN A 207 4.46 -1.66 -2.14
C ASN A 207 3.64 -1.27 -3.38
N GLU A 208 3.16 -0.04 -3.46
CA GLU A 208 2.40 0.52 -4.58
C GLU A 208 3.21 0.49 -5.89
N ILE A 209 4.55 0.52 -5.81
CA ILE A 209 5.44 0.37 -6.98
C ILE A 209 5.19 -0.99 -7.67
N LEU A 210 5.11 -2.07 -6.88
CA LEU A 210 4.90 -3.42 -7.39
C LEU A 210 3.48 -3.58 -7.95
N ILE A 211 2.49 -3.02 -7.24
CA ILE A 211 1.09 -2.99 -7.69
C ILE A 211 0.99 -2.25 -9.03
N PHE A 212 1.63 -1.08 -9.13
CA PHE A 212 1.64 -0.27 -10.35
C PHE A 212 2.20 -1.07 -11.54
N ALA A 213 3.28 -1.83 -11.36
CA ALA A 213 3.86 -2.66 -12.42
C ALA A 213 2.89 -3.72 -12.97
N VAL A 214 1.89 -4.14 -12.18
CA VAL A 214 0.92 -5.17 -12.59
C VAL A 214 -0.30 -4.58 -13.30
N ILE A 215 -0.77 -3.35 -12.90
CA ILE A 215 -2.06 -2.82 -13.32
C ILE A 215 -1.98 -1.63 -14.30
N THR A 216 -0.79 -1.31 -14.83
CA THR A 216 -0.61 -0.16 -15.73
C THR A 216 -1.46 -0.21 -16.98
N ASP A 217 -1.79 -1.39 -17.50
CA ASP A 217 -2.64 -1.61 -18.67
C ASP A 217 -4.15 -1.35 -18.42
N GLU A 218 -4.56 -1.29 -17.15
CA GLU A 218 -5.94 -0.98 -16.76
C GLU A 218 -6.19 0.52 -16.56
N ILE A 219 -5.17 1.36 -16.72
CA ILE A 219 -5.27 2.80 -16.55
C ILE A 219 -5.80 3.43 -17.85
N ARG A 220 -6.84 4.29 -17.73
CA ARG A 220 -7.49 4.93 -18.86
C ARG A 220 -6.61 5.93 -19.62
N SER A 221 -5.72 6.62 -18.92
CA SER A 221 -4.86 7.65 -19.46
C SER A 221 -3.37 7.30 -19.26
N LYS A 222 -2.46 8.22 -19.58
CA LYS A 222 -1.01 8.01 -19.48
C LYS A 222 -0.60 7.59 -18.06
N PRO A 223 -0.09 6.36 -17.84
CA PRO A 223 0.20 5.84 -16.49
C PRO A 223 1.21 6.68 -15.70
N HIS A 224 2.22 7.28 -16.36
CA HIS A 224 3.21 8.12 -15.70
C HIS A 224 2.61 9.32 -14.95
N LYS A 225 1.45 9.83 -15.37
CA LYS A 225 0.75 10.90 -14.66
C LYS A 225 0.26 10.47 -13.27
N THR A 226 -0.06 9.17 -13.08
CA THR A 226 -0.42 8.65 -11.75
C THR A 226 0.73 8.85 -10.78
N VAL A 227 1.95 8.47 -11.16
CA VAL A 227 3.13 8.59 -10.32
C VAL A 227 3.49 10.04 -10.06
N LEU A 228 3.39 10.89 -11.11
CA LEU A 228 3.67 12.33 -11.02
C LEU A 228 2.75 13.04 -10.01
N TYR A 229 1.50 12.64 -9.87
CA TYR A 229 0.58 13.21 -8.88
C TYR A 229 0.66 12.49 -7.52
N TYR A 230 0.91 11.17 -7.52
CA TYR A 230 0.93 10.36 -6.31
C TYR A 230 2.07 10.73 -5.38
N LEU A 231 3.32 10.78 -5.88
CA LEU A 231 4.50 10.96 -5.04
C LEU A 231 4.55 12.33 -4.32
N PRO A 232 4.30 13.47 -5.00
CA PRO A 232 4.27 14.75 -4.31
C PRO A 232 3.12 14.84 -3.30
N LEU A 233 1.93 14.34 -3.66
CA LEU A 233 0.79 14.37 -2.77
C LEU A 233 1.02 13.47 -1.55
N LEU A 234 1.61 12.28 -1.75
CA LEU A 234 2.01 11.39 -0.67
C LEU A 234 3.02 12.05 0.26
N LEU A 235 4.06 12.69 -0.29
CA LEU A 235 5.07 13.40 0.50
C LEU A 235 4.41 14.45 1.39
N VAL A 236 3.56 15.30 0.82
CA VAL A 236 2.84 16.34 1.59
C VAL A 236 2.00 15.74 2.71
N ILE A 237 1.27 14.66 2.45
CA ILE A 237 0.42 14.00 3.47
C ILE A 237 1.28 13.40 4.59
N LEU A 238 2.35 12.69 4.25
CA LEU A 238 3.22 12.06 5.26
C LEU A 238 3.95 13.08 6.11
N GLU A 239 4.46 14.15 5.51
CA GLU A 239 5.11 15.23 6.25
C GLU A 239 4.12 15.99 7.14
N PHE A 240 2.89 16.18 6.66
CA PHE A 240 1.83 16.78 7.46
C PHE A 240 1.44 15.91 8.66
N LEU A 241 1.31 14.59 8.48
CA LEU A 241 1.07 13.65 9.58
C LEU A 241 2.24 13.66 10.57
N ASN A 242 3.47 13.62 10.05
CA ASN A 242 4.67 13.68 10.88
C ASN A 242 4.74 14.99 11.68
N LEU A 243 4.34 16.10 11.08
CA LEU A 243 4.22 17.38 11.76
C LEU A 243 3.21 17.32 12.92
N ILE A 244 2.02 16.79 12.68
CA ILE A 244 0.98 16.62 13.73
C ILE A 244 1.51 15.75 14.88
N TYR A 245 2.17 14.62 14.56
CA TYR A 245 2.73 13.73 15.56
C TYR A 245 3.79 14.42 16.43
N ASN A 246 4.70 15.16 15.82
CA ASN A 246 5.73 15.88 16.55
C ASN A 246 5.17 17.00 17.40
N LEU A 247 4.23 17.81 16.86
CA LEU A 247 3.63 18.95 17.58
C LEU A 247 2.79 18.55 18.79
N ILE A 248 2.18 17.36 18.78
CA ILE A 248 1.28 16.90 19.84
C ILE A 248 1.98 15.93 20.80
N LEU A 249 2.73 14.95 20.27
CA LEU A 249 3.34 13.90 21.06
C LEU A 249 4.80 14.21 21.43
N GLY A 250 5.53 14.95 20.60
CA GLY A 250 6.93 15.27 20.78
C GLY A 250 7.79 14.02 21.04
N PRO A 251 8.67 14.02 22.08
CA PRO A 251 9.52 12.87 22.40
C PRO A 251 8.75 11.60 22.80
N TYR A 252 7.48 11.74 23.22
CA TYR A 252 6.64 10.60 23.58
C TYR A 252 6.31 9.71 22.37
N MET A 253 6.41 10.26 21.15
CA MET A 253 6.19 9.52 19.90
C MET A 253 7.05 8.24 19.80
N SER A 254 8.28 8.26 20.33
CA SER A 254 9.18 7.10 20.31
C SER A 254 8.70 5.92 21.17
N LYS A 255 7.74 6.15 22.07
CA LYS A 255 7.18 5.15 23.00
C LYS A 255 5.80 4.66 22.61
N VAL A 256 5.23 5.20 21.54
CA VAL A 256 3.85 4.95 21.12
C VAL A 256 3.83 4.05 19.90
N GLU A 257 3.11 2.95 19.99
CA GLU A 257 2.92 2.05 18.86
C GLU A 257 1.95 2.60 17.79
N TYR A 258 0.89 3.32 18.22
CA TYR A 258 -0.18 3.85 17.35
C TYR A 258 -0.35 5.36 17.57
N PRO A 259 0.52 6.22 16.99
CA PRO A 259 0.51 7.67 17.27
C PRO A 259 -0.81 8.34 16.94
N LEU A 260 -1.41 8.03 15.77
CA LEU A 260 -2.68 8.63 15.36
C LEU A 260 -3.84 8.24 16.28
N TYR A 261 -3.87 6.98 16.73
CA TYR A 261 -4.85 6.50 17.71
C TYR A 261 -4.76 7.26 19.03
N ILE A 262 -3.55 7.45 19.56
CA ILE A 262 -3.35 8.21 20.81
C ILE A 262 -3.86 9.64 20.65
N ILE A 263 -3.51 10.32 19.55
CA ILE A 263 -3.98 11.68 19.27
C ILE A 263 -5.51 11.69 19.15
N ALA A 264 -6.09 10.75 18.43
CA ALA A 264 -7.54 10.63 18.29
C ALA A 264 -8.24 10.35 19.62
N SER A 265 -7.63 9.54 20.50
CA SER A 265 -8.17 9.25 21.85
C SER A 265 -8.09 10.44 22.81
N LEU A 266 -7.10 11.33 22.60
CA LEU A 266 -6.93 12.56 23.37
C LEU A 266 -7.86 13.70 22.89
N SER A 267 -8.57 13.49 21.78
CA SER A 267 -9.44 14.49 21.17
C SER A 267 -10.77 14.55 21.91
N ASP A 268 -11.09 15.70 22.50
CA ASP A 268 -12.35 15.96 23.20
C ASP A 268 -13.23 16.89 22.35
N ILE A 269 -14.33 16.37 21.82
CA ILE A 269 -15.41 17.16 21.23
C ILE A 269 -16.63 17.07 22.16
N VAL A 270 -17.34 18.16 22.34
CA VAL A 270 -18.53 18.25 23.20
C VAL A 270 -19.55 17.13 22.91
N ILE A 271 -19.65 16.68 21.66
CA ILE A 271 -20.57 15.64 21.19
C ILE A 271 -19.91 14.26 21.16
N PHE A 272 -18.62 14.20 20.79
CA PHE A 272 -17.82 12.96 20.71
C PHE A 272 -16.62 13.09 21.65
N ARG A 273 -16.66 12.39 22.76
CA ARG A 273 -15.53 12.43 23.72
C ARG A 273 -14.25 11.78 23.22
N ARG A 274 -14.32 11.02 22.10
CA ARG A 274 -13.17 10.27 21.56
C ARG A 274 -13.34 10.09 20.05
N LEU A 275 -12.29 10.31 19.28
CA LEU A 275 -12.25 10.11 17.84
C LEU A 275 -11.60 8.77 17.42
N ASP A 276 -11.13 7.99 18.38
CA ASP A 276 -10.46 6.71 18.15
C ASP A 276 -11.30 5.68 17.37
N GLY A 277 -12.61 5.71 17.52
CA GLY A 277 -13.51 4.88 16.72
C GLY A 277 -13.48 5.23 15.23
N ILE A 278 -13.33 6.51 14.88
CA ILE A 278 -13.21 6.93 13.47
C ILE A 278 -11.84 6.51 12.92
N ASP A 279 -10.78 6.66 13.72
CA ASP A 279 -9.44 6.19 13.36
C ASP A 279 -9.44 4.70 13.05
N ALA A 280 -10.06 3.88 13.88
CA ALA A 280 -10.18 2.45 13.68
C ALA A 280 -10.92 2.09 12.37
N ILE A 281 -12.00 2.79 12.06
CA ILE A 281 -12.74 2.59 10.80
C ILE A 281 -11.85 2.91 9.60
N VAL A 282 -11.12 4.03 9.64
CA VAL A 282 -10.20 4.41 8.56
C VAL A 282 -9.14 3.35 8.35
N TRP A 283 -8.53 2.87 9.45
CA TRP A 283 -7.48 1.89 9.36
C TRP A 283 -7.96 0.55 8.82
N LEU A 284 -9.10 0.06 9.32
CA LEU A 284 -9.75 -1.14 8.84
C LEU A 284 -10.05 -1.05 7.33
N MET A 285 -10.62 0.08 6.89
CA MET A 285 -10.93 0.30 5.48
C MET A 285 -9.67 0.33 4.61
N CYS A 286 -8.63 1.05 5.01
CA CYS A 286 -7.37 1.13 4.28
C CYS A 286 -6.68 -0.24 4.18
N GLY A 287 -6.67 -1.03 5.26
CA GLY A 287 -6.14 -2.39 5.28
C GLY A 287 -6.89 -3.35 4.36
N ILE A 288 -8.24 -3.31 4.37
CA ILE A 288 -9.07 -4.10 3.45
C ILE A 288 -8.82 -3.71 1.99
N ILE A 289 -8.74 -2.41 1.68
CA ILE A 289 -8.48 -1.91 0.33
C ILE A 289 -7.11 -2.38 -0.17
N LYS A 290 -6.06 -2.27 0.63
CA LYS A 290 -4.71 -2.71 0.29
C LYS A 290 -4.67 -4.21 0.05
N THR A 291 -5.22 -5.00 0.97
CA THR A 291 -5.27 -6.47 0.85
C THR A 291 -6.08 -6.91 -0.38
N ALA A 292 -7.25 -6.29 -0.63
CA ALA A 292 -8.07 -6.58 -1.80
C ALA A 292 -7.35 -6.26 -3.12
N LEU A 293 -6.63 -5.13 -3.16
CA LEU A 293 -5.84 -4.72 -4.32
C LEU A 293 -4.69 -5.69 -4.58
N ILE A 294 -4.01 -6.15 -3.54
CA ILE A 294 -2.94 -7.15 -3.66
C ILE A 294 -3.50 -8.48 -4.16
N ILE A 295 -4.60 -8.96 -3.59
CA ILE A 295 -5.26 -10.21 -4.04
C ILE A 295 -5.66 -10.10 -5.52
N TYR A 296 -6.19 -8.96 -5.93
CA TYR A 296 -6.51 -8.68 -7.32
C TYR A 296 -5.26 -8.75 -8.22
N CYS A 297 -4.16 -8.12 -7.81
CA CYS A 297 -2.90 -8.11 -8.57
C CYS A 297 -2.31 -9.52 -8.74
N VAL A 298 -2.31 -10.34 -7.68
CA VAL A 298 -1.83 -11.72 -7.77
C VAL A 298 -2.73 -12.56 -8.68
N GLY A 299 -4.06 -12.36 -8.63
CA GLY A 299 -4.98 -12.95 -9.60
C GLY A 299 -4.66 -12.56 -11.05
N ARG A 300 -4.25 -11.29 -11.29
CA ARG A 300 -3.79 -10.82 -12.62
C ARG A 300 -2.48 -11.48 -13.04
N ILE A 301 -1.50 -11.57 -12.15
CA ILE A 301 -0.23 -12.26 -12.41
C ILE A 301 -0.51 -13.71 -12.83
N TYR A 302 -1.36 -14.41 -12.09
CA TYR A 302 -1.79 -15.76 -12.42
C TYR A 302 -2.43 -15.83 -13.82
N SER A 303 -3.34 -14.90 -14.15
CA SER A 303 -3.98 -14.84 -15.48
C SER A 303 -2.98 -14.68 -16.61
N VAL A 304 -1.99 -13.81 -16.46
CA VAL A 304 -0.93 -13.59 -17.45
C VAL A 304 -0.08 -14.84 -17.63
N CYS A 305 0.37 -15.45 -16.52
CA CYS A 305 1.27 -16.61 -16.55
C CYS A 305 0.57 -17.90 -17.03
N SER A 306 -0.70 -18.13 -16.64
CA SER A 306 -1.47 -19.33 -16.98
C SER A 306 -2.27 -19.21 -18.27
N LYS A 307 -2.37 -18.01 -18.86
CA LYS A 307 -3.24 -17.68 -20.01
C LYS A 307 -4.72 -17.99 -19.77
N ARG A 308 -5.18 -18.06 -18.51
CA ARG A 308 -6.57 -18.31 -18.18
C ARG A 308 -7.28 -16.98 -17.85
N PRO A 309 -8.36 -16.64 -18.53
CA PRO A 309 -9.09 -15.38 -18.30
C PRO A 309 -9.92 -15.42 -17.01
N ASP A 310 -10.35 -16.59 -16.55
CA ASP A 310 -11.13 -16.72 -15.32
C ASP A 310 -10.19 -16.84 -14.10
N THR A 311 -10.11 -15.75 -13.36
CA THR A 311 -9.28 -15.65 -12.16
C THR A 311 -10.05 -15.87 -10.86
N LYS A 312 -11.38 -16.02 -10.89
CA LYS A 312 -12.21 -16.06 -9.68
C LYS A 312 -11.80 -17.18 -8.71
N LYS A 313 -11.61 -18.40 -9.23
CA LYS A 313 -11.14 -19.53 -8.41
C LYS A 313 -9.75 -19.28 -7.82
N ALA A 314 -8.84 -18.73 -8.63
CA ALA A 314 -7.49 -18.40 -8.18
C ALA A 314 -7.50 -17.33 -7.08
N VAL A 315 -8.34 -16.31 -7.18
CA VAL A 315 -8.53 -15.25 -6.17
C VAL A 315 -9.03 -15.85 -4.84
N VAL A 316 -10.01 -16.76 -4.87
CA VAL A 316 -10.54 -17.40 -3.65
C VAL A 316 -9.49 -18.31 -3.01
N VAL A 317 -8.82 -19.17 -3.80
CA VAL A 317 -7.75 -20.05 -3.30
C VAL A 317 -6.60 -19.24 -2.72
N TYR A 318 -6.23 -18.15 -3.38
CA TYR A 318 -5.19 -17.27 -2.90
C TYR A 318 -5.58 -16.53 -1.60
N GLY A 319 -6.85 -16.13 -1.46
CA GLY A 319 -7.37 -15.58 -0.21
C GLY A 319 -7.29 -16.59 0.95
N ALA A 320 -7.65 -17.86 0.71
CA ALA A 320 -7.49 -18.92 1.70
C ALA A 320 -6.01 -19.15 2.06
N PHE A 321 -5.10 -19.05 1.10
CA PHE A 321 -3.66 -19.13 1.33
C PHE A 321 -3.15 -17.97 2.22
N ILE A 322 -3.59 -16.71 1.95
CA ILE A 322 -3.27 -15.56 2.83
C ILE A 322 -3.80 -15.83 4.24
N PHE A 323 -5.04 -16.28 4.39
CA PHE A 323 -5.62 -16.61 5.69
C PHE A 323 -4.75 -17.59 6.47
N MET A 324 -4.35 -18.70 5.83
CA MET A 324 -3.48 -19.70 6.44
C MET A 324 -2.12 -19.13 6.87
N LEU A 325 -1.51 -18.32 6.01
CA LEU A 325 -0.24 -17.65 6.35
C LEU A 325 -0.40 -16.69 7.53
N CYS A 326 -1.49 -15.92 7.58
CA CYS A 326 -1.77 -15.03 8.70
C CYS A 326 -1.96 -15.81 10.01
N MET A 327 -2.61 -16.98 9.96
CA MET A 327 -2.78 -17.83 11.14
C MET A 327 -1.45 -18.38 11.65
N VAL A 328 -0.52 -18.74 10.75
CA VAL A 328 0.80 -19.27 11.13
C VAL A 328 1.71 -18.16 11.66
N LEU A 329 1.81 -17.02 10.94
CA LEU A 329 2.72 -15.94 11.29
C LEU A 329 2.18 -15.01 12.38
N GLY A 330 0.86 -14.89 12.52
CA GLY A 330 0.20 -14.08 13.55
C GLY A 330 -0.05 -14.83 14.86
N SER A 331 0.23 -16.14 14.93
CA SER A 331 0.03 -16.91 16.15
C SER A 331 1.00 -16.54 17.28
N ASP A 332 2.18 -16.03 16.95
CA ASP A 332 3.20 -15.59 17.89
C ASP A 332 3.70 -14.19 17.46
N ARG A 333 3.58 -13.23 18.38
CA ARG A 333 4.02 -11.84 18.17
C ARG A 333 5.52 -11.75 17.86
N THR A 334 6.34 -12.62 18.46
CA THR A 334 7.78 -12.67 18.22
C THR A 334 8.09 -13.09 16.77
N VAL A 335 7.39 -14.11 16.27
CA VAL A 335 7.53 -14.57 14.88
C VAL A 335 7.11 -13.47 13.91
N TYR A 336 6.01 -12.79 14.21
CA TYR A 336 5.54 -11.67 13.40
C TYR A 336 6.54 -10.49 13.38
N GLU A 337 7.13 -10.12 14.52
CA GLU A 337 8.13 -9.05 14.59
C GLU A 337 9.41 -9.38 13.78
N HIS A 338 9.88 -10.62 13.82
CA HIS A 338 10.98 -11.07 12.97
C HIS A 338 10.63 -11.00 11.50
N PHE A 339 9.43 -11.45 11.11
CA PHE A 339 8.94 -11.36 9.74
C PHE A 339 8.86 -9.89 9.28
N ARG A 340 8.33 -9.00 10.11
CA ARG A 340 8.23 -7.56 9.84
C ARG A 340 9.63 -6.93 9.67
N SER A 341 10.57 -7.27 10.55
CA SER A 341 11.96 -6.79 10.48
C SER A 341 12.64 -7.21 9.18
N LEU A 342 12.48 -8.46 8.76
CA LEU A 342 12.99 -8.94 7.46
C LEU A 342 12.39 -8.15 6.29
N MET A 343 11.10 -7.85 6.33
CA MET A 343 10.44 -7.08 5.27
C MET A 343 10.92 -5.63 5.23
N SER A 344 11.30 -5.05 6.36
CA SER A 344 11.82 -3.67 6.46
C SER A 344 13.24 -3.51 5.88
N CYS A 345 13.98 -4.60 5.67
CA CYS A 345 15.35 -4.56 5.14
C CYS A 345 15.46 -4.24 3.63
N GLY A 346 14.37 -3.82 2.98
CA GLY A 346 14.44 -3.32 1.60
C GLY A 346 14.54 -4.40 0.52
N ILE A 347 14.11 -5.63 0.78
CA ILE A 347 14.03 -6.72 -0.23
C ILE A 347 13.28 -6.24 -1.49
N HIS A 348 12.31 -5.34 -1.34
CA HIS A 348 11.57 -4.71 -2.43
C HIS A 348 12.47 -3.90 -3.39
N ILE A 349 13.55 -3.30 -2.87
CA ILE A 349 14.52 -2.52 -3.66
C ILE A 349 15.29 -3.45 -4.60
N LEU A 350 15.76 -4.58 -4.08
CA LEU A 350 16.46 -5.60 -4.88
C LEU A 350 15.56 -6.13 -6.00
N LEU A 351 14.28 -6.33 -5.72
CA LEU A 351 13.30 -6.79 -6.71
C LEU A 351 13.04 -5.75 -7.80
N CYS A 352 12.95 -4.48 -7.47
CA CYS A 352 12.86 -3.41 -8.46
C CYS A 352 14.13 -3.35 -9.34
N LEU A 353 15.31 -3.51 -8.75
CA LEU A 353 16.59 -3.52 -9.50
C LEU A 353 16.71 -4.71 -10.44
N LEU A 354 16.30 -5.92 -10.02
CA LEU A 354 16.28 -7.10 -10.90
C LEU A 354 15.35 -6.92 -12.09
N TYR A 355 14.24 -6.20 -11.91
CA TYR A 355 13.28 -5.90 -12.96
C TYR A 355 13.79 -4.87 -13.98
N THR A 356 14.71 -4.02 -13.57
CA THR A 356 15.18 -2.85 -14.33
C THR A 356 16.50 -3.09 -15.06
N SER A 357 17.18 -4.23 -14.79
CA SER A 357 18.42 -4.57 -15.47
C SER A 357 18.15 -4.75 -16.97
N PRO A 358 18.61 -3.80 -17.84
CA PRO A 358 18.53 -3.99 -19.27
C PRO A 358 19.44 -5.17 -19.62
N SER A 359 18.84 -6.20 -20.24
CA SER A 359 19.64 -7.32 -20.76
C SER A 359 20.66 -6.77 -21.77
N PRO A 360 21.95 -7.15 -21.70
CA PRO A 360 22.99 -6.67 -22.60
C PRO A 360 22.74 -6.97 -24.11
N ARG A 361 21.65 -7.67 -24.44
CA ARG A 361 21.27 -8.03 -25.82
C ARG A 361 20.40 -7.00 -26.54
N ASP A 362 20.07 -5.86 -25.93
CA ASP A 362 19.24 -4.85 -26.60
C ASP A 362 20.05 -3.93 -27.56
N GLY A 363 21.36 -4.09 -27.65
CA GLY A 363 22.25 -3.33 -28.55
C GLY A 363 22.62 -4.01 -29.87
N ALA A 364 22.14 -5.21 -30.15
CA ALA A 364 22.64 -6.03 -31.26
C ALA A 364 21.60 -6.35 -32.34
N THR A 365 20.56 -5.50 -32.52
CA THR A 365 19.72 -5.53 -33.74
C THR A 365 19.24 -4.10 -34.04
N SER A 366 20.14 -3.35 -34.67
CA SER A 366 19.81 -2.23 -35.55
C SER A 366 20.17 -2.62 -36.96
#